data_0ce86ef25b3380273011fe11cef227c2
#
_entry.id   0ce86ef25b3380273011fe11cef227c2
#
_cell.length_a   1.000
_cell.length_b   1.000
_cell.length_c   1.000
_cell.angle_alpha   90.00
_cell.angle_beta   90.00
_cell.angle_gamma   90.00
#
_symmetry.space_group_name_H-M   'P 1'
#
loop_
_entity.id
_entity.type
_entity.pdbx_description
1 polymer ?
#
loop_
_entity_poly.entity_id
_entity_poly.type
_entity_poly.pdbx_seq_one_letter_code
_entity_poly.pdbx_strand_id
1 'polypeptide(L)'
;MMEYNRKKLEEITLDETINFYNKNCKGDKMEQIKIKYHNPTIEKIEKISIGDWIDLRTAEDVVLKKGEFKIISLGVSMKLPEGYEAHIVPRSSTFKKWGIIQTNHMGVVDNSYSGNNDVWGMPVLAIRGTEIKTGDRICQFRIVKKQPDVEFVEVEHLDGIDRGGFGSTGVK
;
A
#
# COMPACT_ATOMS: atom_id res chain seq x y z
N MET A 1 -25.30 30.04 -22.49
CA MET A 1 -24.44 29.47 -21.44
C MET A 1 -23.08 29.04 -21.96
N MET A 2 -22.92 28.53 -23.18
CA MET A 2 -21.60 28.17 -23.76
C MET A 2 -20.74 29.38 -24.21
N GLU A 3 -21.32 30.49 -24.63
CA GLU A 3 -20.60 31.71 -25.01
C GLU A 3 -20.02 32.48 -23.82
N TYR A 4 -20.69 32.43 -22.66
CA TYR A 4 -20.18 33.06 -21.42
C TYR A 4 -18.89 32.39 -20.88
N ASN A 5 -18.78 31.08 -21.08
CA ASN A 5 -17.56 30.35 -20.65
C ASN A 5 -16.36 30.55 -21.60
N ARG A 6 -16.60 30.87 -22.89
CA ARG A 6 -15.52 31.13 -23.84
C ARG A 6 -14.83 32.47 -23.58
N LYS A 7 -15.62 33.54 -23.30
CA LYS A 7 -15.04 34.87 -22.96
C LYS A 7 -14.16 34.85 -21.69
N LYS A 8 -14.50 34.01 -20.70
CA LYS A 8 -13.71 33.92 -19.46
C LYS A 8 -12.37 33.20 -19.61
N LEU A 9 -12.21 32.40 -20.68
CA LEU A 9 -10.96 31.69 -20.98
C LEU A 9 -9.95 32.56 -21.77
N GLU A 10 -10.44 33.60 -22.48
CA GLU A 10 -9.60 34.50 -23.27
C GLU A 10 -8.98 35.63 -22.44
N GLU A 11 -9.41 35.82 -21.17
CA GLU A 11 -8.92 36.89 -20.28
C GLU A 11 -7.85 36.40 -19.27
N ILE A 12 -7.54 35.06 -19.23
CA ILE A 12 -6.49 34.54 -18.36
C ILE A 12 -5.13 34.85 -18.97
N THR A 13 -4.38 35.69 -18.29
CA THR A 13 -3.02 36.06 -18.74
C THR A 13 -2.08 34.85 -18.67
N LEU A 14 -1.01 34.88 -19.48
CA LEU A 14 0.03 33.86 -19.45
C LEU A 14 0.62 33.72 -18.04
N ASP A 15 0.79 34.83 -17.32
CA ASP A 15 1.30 34.86 -15.95
C ASP A 15 0.33 34.20 -14.95
N GLU A 16 -0.96 34.40 -15.10
CA GLU A 16 -1.97 33.73 -14.25
C GLU A 16 -2.00 32.22 -14.53
N THR A 17 -1.85 31.82 -15.80
CA THR A 17 -1.74 30.42 -16.21
C THR A 17 -0.47 29.78 -15.63
N ILE A 18 0.67 30.48 -15.72
CA ILE A 18 1.96 30.03 -15.16
C ILE A 18 1.87 29.95 -13.62
N ASN A 19 1.26 30.94 -12.98
CA ASN A 19 1.07 30.93 -11.53
C ASN A 19 0.12 29.81 -11.06
N PHE A 20 -0.96 29.58 -11.80
CA PHE A 20 -1.87 28.47 -11.55
C PHE A 20 -1.14 27.12 -11.72
N TYR A 21 -0.34 26.98 -12.80
CA TYR A 21 0.44 25.77 -13.06
C TYR A 21 1.51 25.55 -11.97
N ASN A 22 2.25 26.60 -11.60
CA ASN A 22 3.26 26.53 -10.54
C ASN A 22 2.67 26.26 -9.15
N LYS A 23 1.43 26.70 -8.90
CA LYS A 23 0.72 26.47 -7.63
C LYS A 23 0.07 25.09 -7.53
N ASN A 24 -0.41 24.55 -8.66
CA ASN A 24 -1.22 23.32 -8.69
C ASN A 24 -0.49 22.14 -9.34
N CYS A 25 0.54 22.39 -10.13
CA CYS A 25 1.38 21.41 -10.81
C CYS A 25 2.84 21.49 -10.32
N LYS A 26 3.05 21.84 -9.03
CA LYS A 26 4.35 21.55 -8.40
C LYS A 26 4.55 20.07 -8.54
N GLY A 27 5.53 19.66 -9.36
CA GLY A 27 5.88 18.26 -9.51
C GLY A 27 5.92 17.61 -8.13
N ASP A 28 5.23 16.48 -7.97
CA ASP A 28 5.09 15.82 -6.69
C ASP A 28 6.47 15.73 -6.06
N LYS A 29 6.63 16.38 -4.90
CA LYS A 29 7.88 16.32 -4.13
C LYS A 29 8.16 14.85 -3.90
N MET A 30 9.33 14.39 -4.33
CA MET A 30 9.74 13.01 -4.11
C MET A 30 9.77 12.75 -2.59
N GLU A 31 8.90 11.88 -2.13
CA GLU A 31 8.84 11.48 -0.73
C GLU A 31 9.97 10.50 -0.41
N GLN A 32 10.54 10.61 0.79
CA GLN A 32 11.64 9.76 1.25
C GLN A 32 11.14 8.76 2.28
N ILE A 33 11.42 7.49 2.06
CA ILE A 33 11.26 6.43 3.05
C ILE A 33 12.62 6.13 3.65
N LYS A 34 12.76 6.33 4.99
CA LYS A 34 13.97 5.90 5.69
C LYS A 34 13.87 4.40 5.97
N ILE A 35 14.89 3.65 5.61
CA ILE A 35 14.90 2.19 5.75
C ILE A 35 16.12 1.70 6.51
N LYS A 36 15.89 0.76 7.42
CA LYS A 36 16.92 -0.04 8.11
C LYS A 36 16.78 -1.48 7.67
N TYR A 37 17.88 -2.09 7.25
CA TYR A 37 17.97 -3.51 6.92
C TYR A 37 18.48 -4.29 8.12
N HIS A 38 17.78 -5.36 8.50
CA HIS A 38 18.16 -6.27 9.58
C HIS A 38 18.95 -7.49 9.09
N ASN A 39 18.85 -7.81 7.80
CA ASN A 39 19.67 -8.81 7.16
C ASN A 39 20.47 -8.16 6.01
N PRO A 40 21.80 -8.06 6.13
CA PRO A 40 22.63 -7.40 5.12
C PRO A 40 22.76 -8.21 3.81
N THR A 41 22.37 -9.48 3.82
CA THR A 41 22.51 -10.35 2.65
C THR A 41 21.34 -10.25 1.67
N ILE A 42 20.20 -9.68 2.09
CA ILE A 42 19.08 -9.46 1.17
C ILE A 42 19.39 -8.28 0.26
N GLU A 43 19.00 -8.44 -0.98
CA GLU A 43 19.09 -7.37 -1.98
C GLU A 43 18.30 -6.13 -1.55
N LYS A 44 18.88 -4.96 -1.74
CA LYS A 44 18.26 -3.69 -1.36
C LYS A 44 16.95 -3.49 -2.14
N ILE A 45 16.01 -2.82 -1.49
CA ILE A 45 14.74 -2.45 -2.11
C ILE A 45 15.03 -1.39 -3.17
N GLU A 46 14.53 -1.64 -4.38
CA GLU A 46 14.60 -0.71 -5.50
C GLU A 46 13.21 -0.53 -6.11
N LYS A 47 12.92 0.71 -6.50
CA LYS A 47 11.72 0.99 -7.28
C LYS A 47 11.98 0.54 -8.72
N ILE A 48 11.17 -0.39 -9.21
CA ILE A 48 11.23 -0.82 -10.63
C ILE A 48 10.57 0.24 -11.52
N SER A 49 11.07 0.35 -12.74
CA SER A 49 10.56 1.32 -13.74
C SER A 49 9.16 0.95 -14.29
N ILE A 50 8.78 -0.31 -14.18
CA ILE A 50 7.49 -0.82 -14.65
C ILE A 50 6.65 -1.26 -13.44
N GLY A 51 5.54 -0.57 -13.21
CA GLY A 51 4.62 -0.83 -12.11
C GLY A 51 4.84 0.06 -10.89
N ASP A 52 3.86 0.08 -10.00
CA ASP A 52 3.81 0.98 -8.83
C ASP A 52 4.14 0.26 -7.53
N TRP A 53 4.08 -1.07 -7.51
CA TRP A 53 4.32 -1.87 -6.32
C TRP A 53 5.80 -2.20 -6.18
N ILE A 54 6.27 -2.19 -4.94
CA ILE A 54 7.66 -2.42 -4.58
C ILE A 54 7.78 -3.81 -3.93
N ASP A 55 8.63 -4.66 -4.47
CA ASP A 55 8.84 -6.02 -3.96
C ASP A 55 9.52 -6.02 -2.59
N LEU A 56 9.04 -6.90 -1.71
CA LEU A 56 9.66 -7.23 -0.43
C LEU A 56 10.13 -8.69 -0.44
N ARG A 57 11.28 -8.90 0.18
CA ARG A 57 11.95 -10.20 0.23
C ARG A 57 11.89 -10.79 1.62
N THR A 58 11.84 -12.12 1.72
CA THR A 58 12.08 -12.78 3.00
C THR A 58 13.52 -12.61 3.44
N ALA A 59 13.71 -12.39 4.74
CA ALA A 59 15.03 -12.23 5.35
C ALA A 59 15.56 -13.52 5.99
N GLU A 60 14.83 -14.61 5.89
CA GLU A 60 15.12 -15.89 6.50
C GLU A 60 14.76 -17.06 5.59
N ASP A 61 15.43 -18.20 5.77
CA ASP A 61 14.99 -19.46 5.18
C ASP A 61 13.79 -19.99 5.98
N VAL A 62 12.75 -20.42 5.28
CA VAL A 62 11.50 -20.87 5.90
C VAL A 62 11.09 -22.22 5.31
N VAL A 63 10.85 -23.19 6.19
CA VAL A 63 10.23 -24.48 5.84
C VAL A 63 8.91 -24.58 6.59
N LEU A 64 7.81 -24.80 5.87
CA LEU A 64 6.47 -24.94 6.45
C LEU A 64 5.83 -26.24 5.98
N LYS A 65 5.16 -26.92 6.90
CA LYS A 65 4.25 -28.04 6.58
C LYS A 65 2.88 -27.48 6.23
N LYS A 66 2.05 -28.30 5.62
CA LYS A 66 0.66 -27.98 5.38
C LYS A 66 -0.07 -27.64 6.69
N GLY A 67 -0.75 -26.51 6.73
CA GLY A 67 -1.50 -26.01 7.90
C GLY A 67 -0.64 -25.21 8.89
N GLU A 68 0.65 -25.07 8.67
CA GLU A 68 1.49 -24.26 9.56
C GLU A 68 1.34 -22.77 9.29
N PHE A 69 1.26 -22.01 10.38
CA PHE A 69 1.27 -20.56 10.40
C PHE A 69 2.64 -20.04 10.80
N LYS A 70 3.10 -18.98 10.15
CA LYS A 70 4.31 -18.26 10.53
C LYS A 70 4.19 -16.79 10.10
N ILE A 71 4.76 -15.90 10.89
CA ILE A 71 5.07 -14.53 10.44
C ILE A 71 6.49 -14.56 9.88
N ILE A 72 6.60 -14.44 8.55
CA ILE A 72 7.88 -14.44 7.86
C ILE A 72 8.48 -13.04 7.94
N SER A 73 9.71 -12.94 8.43
CA SER A 73 10.43 -11.67 8.50
C SER A 73 10.78 -11.16 7.10
N LEU A 74 10.50 -9.88 6.86
CA LEU A 74 10.89 -9.16 5.63
C LEU A 74 12.22 -8.41 5.80
N GLY A 75 12.81 -8.46 7.00
CA GLY A 75 14.16 -7.98 7.29
C GLY A 75 14.35 -6.47 7.16
N VAL A 76 13.28 -5.71 7.18
CA VAL A 76 13.32 -4.25 7.07
C VAL A 76 12.46 -3.59 8.14
N SER A 77 12.92 -2.45 8.66
CA SER A 77 12.11 -1.48 9.39
C SER A 77 12.13 -0.18 8.61
N MET A 78 10.98 0.48 8.48
CA MET A 78 10.88 1.71 7.68
C MET A 78 10.18 2.82 8.45
N LYS A 79 10.65 4.05 8.24
CA LYS A 79 9.90 5.25 8.60
C LYS A 79 9.31 5.84 7.33
N LEU A 80 8.00 5.76 7.22
CA LEU A 80 7.24 6.31 6.11
C LEU A 80 7.20 7.84 6.18
N PRO A 81 6.95 8.54 5.06
CA PRO A 81 6.65 9.97 5.08
C PRO A 81 5.42 10.26 5.94
N GLU A 82 5.37 11.44 6.52
CA GLU A 82 4.19 11.87 7.28
C GLU A 82 2.94 11.91 6.37
N GLY A 83 1.82 11.44 6.91
CA GLY A 83 0.56 11.38 6.16
C GLY A 83 0.42 10.18 5.22
N TYR A 84 1.32 9.19 5.33
CA TYR A 84 1.25 7.95 4.55
C TYR A 84 1.22 6.72 5.45
N GLU A 85 0.65 5.66 4.92
CA GLU A 85 0.71 4.29 5.44
C GLU A 85 1.15 3.34 4.33
N ALA A 86 1.64 2.15 4.68
CA ALA A 86 1.99 1.14 3.69
C ALA A 86 0.97 -0.01 3.71
N HIS A 87 0.64 -0.47 2.50
CA HIS A 87 -0.16 -1.68 2.29
C HIS A 87 0.71 -2.78 1.72
N ILE A 88 0.72 -3.95 2.38
CA ILE A 88 1.49 -5.12 1.99
C ILE A 88 0.53 -6.21 1.52
N VAL A 89 0.77 -6.71 0.32
CA VAL A 89 -0.03 -7.80 -0.29
C VAL A 89 0.88 -8.86 -0.91
N PRO A 90 0.41 -10.11 -1.08
CA PRO A 90 1.15 -11.11 -1.82
C PRO A 90 1.39 -10.66 -3.26
N ARG A 91 2.47 -11.14 -3.87
CA ARG A 91 2.64 -11.04 -5.33
C ARG A 91 1.70 -12.02 -6.03
N SER A 92 1.35 -11.76 -7.27
CA SER A 92 0.47 -12.61 -8.07
C SER A 92 0.94 -14.08 -8.18
N SER A 93 2.25 -14.31 -8.11
CA SER A 93 2.85 -15.65 -8.19
C SER A 93 3.02 -16.35 -6.83
N THR A 94 2.82 -15.67 -5.71
CA THR A 94 3.14 -16.16 -4.36
C THR A 94 2.42 -17.45 -4.03
N PHE A 95 1.11 -17.49 -4.23
CA PHE A 95 0.31 -18.68 -3.98
C PHE A 95 0.72 -19.85 -4.89
N LYS A 96 0.88 -19.59 -6.19
CA LYS A 96 1.27 -20.62 -7.16
C LYS A 96 2.64 -21.22 -6.82
N LYS A 97 3.62 -20.38 -6.46
CA LYS A 97 5.00 -20.81 -6.22
C LYS A 97 5.15 -21.55 -4.89
N TRP A 98 4.62 -20.98 -3.81
CA TRP A 98 4.85 -21.51 -2.46
C TRP A 98 3.62 -22.09 -1.77
N GLY A 99 2.41 -21.87 -2.27
CA GLY A 99 1.18 -22.36 -1.61
C GLY A 99 0.96 -21.72 -0.23
N ILE A 100 1.37 -20.46 -0.07
CA ILE A 100 1.11 -19.68 1.14
C ILE A 100 0.02 -18.65 0.90
N ILE A 101 -0.80 -18.42 1.91
CA ILE A 101 -1.86 -17.40 1.94
C ILE A 101 -1.50 -16.41 3.02
N GLN A 102 -1.52 -15.12 2.71
CA GLN A 102 -1.39 -14.06 3.70
C GLN A 102 -2.65 -14.02 4.57
N THR A 103 -2.50 -14.24 5.89
CA THR A 103 -3.64 -14.49 6.78
C THR A 103 -4.39 -13.24 7.18
N ASN A 104 -3.74 -12.09 7.18
CA ASN A 104 -4.38 -10.79 7.45
C ASN A 104 -4.90 -10.11 6.18
N HIS A 105 -5.02 -10.86 5.06
CA HIS A 105 -5.51 -10.37 3.78
C HIS A 105 -4.65 -9.25 3.18
N MET A 106 -4.50 -8.14 3.87
CA MET A 106 -3.61 -7.03 3.58
C MET A 106 -2.88 -6.62 4.86
N GLY A 107 -1.57 -6.52 4.81
CA GLY A 107 -0.78 -5.93 5.88
C GLY A 107 -0.92 -4.41 5.82
N VAL A 108 -1.27 -3.79 6.94
CA VAL A 108 -1.31 -2.33 7.07
C VAL A 108 -0.22 -1.92 8.05
N VAL A 109 0.66 -1.04 7.60
CA VAL A 109 1.73 -0.49 8.42
C VAL A 109 1.54 1.03 8.45
N ASP A 110 1.09 1.53 9.58
CA ASP A 110 0.94 2.97 9.79
C ASP A 110 2.27 3.64 10.19
N ASN A 111 2.28 4.96 10.21
CA ASN A 111 3.50 5.73 10.47
C ASN A 111 4.01 5.62 11.91
N SER A 112 3.21 5.11 12.85
CA SER A 112 3.64 4.88 14.24
C SER A 112 4.57 3.66 14.37
N TYR A 113 4.43 2.67 13.46
CA TYR A 113 5.28 1.47 13.41
C TYR A 113 6.59 1.78 12.66
N SER A 114 7.46 2.57 13.28
CA SER A 114 8.66 3.14 12.66
C SER A 114 9.94 3.08 13.51
N GLY A 115 9.91 2.30 14.56
CA GLY A 115 11.06 2.09 15.45
C GLY A 115 12.14 1.21 14.82
N ASN A 116 13.33 1.25 15.41
CA ASN A 116 14.48 0.48 14.93
C ASN A 116 14.25 -1.04 14.90
N ASN A 117 13.36 -1.55 15.75
CA ASN A 117 13.05 -2.97 15.89
C ASN A 117 11.65 -3.34 15.40
N ASP A 118 10.94 -2.38 14.79
CA ASP A 118 9.64 -2.60 14.16
C ASP A 118 9.85 -3.24 12.79
N VAL A 119 10.25 -4.52 12.82
CA VAL A 119 10.56 -5.29 11.62
C VAL A 119 9.28 -5.70 10.92
N TRP A 120 9.17 -5.36 9.65
CA TRP A 120 8.03 -5.77 8.83
C TRP A 120 7.99 -7.28 8.66
N GLY A 121 6.79 -7.84 8.70
CA GLY A 121 6.55 -9.27 8.57
C GLY A 121 5.32 -9.57 7.73
N MET A 122 5.32 -10.75 7.12
CA MET A 122 4.18 -11.29 6.37
C MET A 122 3.62 -12.50 7.11
N PRO A 123 2.44 -12.39 7.76
CA PRO A 123 1.79 -13.54 8.39
C PRO A 123 1.21 -14.45 7.31
N VAL A 124 1.57 -15.73 7.32
CA VAL A 124 1.17 -16.68 6.29
C VAL A 124 0.66 -17.99 6.88
N LEU A 125 -0.26 -18.63 6.16
CA LEU A 125 -0.69 -20.02 6.35
C LEU A 125 -0.24 -20.81 5.12
N ALA A 126 0.46 -21.93 5.33
CA ALA A 126 0.85 -22.85 4.28
C ALA A 126 -0.26 -23.86 4.00
N ILE A 127 -0.75 -23.92 2.75
CA ILE A 127 -1.76 -24.92 2.34
C ILE A 127 -1.15 -26.23 1.84
N ARG A 128 0.16 -26.25 1.65
CA ARG A 128 0.99 -27.43 1.31
C ARG A 128 2.36 -27.25 1.93
N GLY A 129 3.12 -28.33 2.01
CA GLY A 129 4.53 -28.26 2.39
C GLY A 129 5.29 -27.36 1.42
N THR A 130 6.12 -26.44 1.94
CA THR A 130 6.84 -25.47 1.12
C THR A 130 8.15 -25.06 1.76
N GLU A 131 9.07 -24.67 0.90
CA GLU A 131 10.36 -24.08 1.27
C GLU A 131 10.51 -22.73 0.58
N ILE A 132 10.90 -21.72 1.34
CA ILE A 132 11.11 -20.34 0.89
C ILE A 132 12.51 -19.96 1.31
N LYS A 133 13.31 -19.42 0.39
CA LYS A 133 14.68 -19.05 0.66
C LYS A 133 14.83 -17.57 0.94
N THR A 134 15.79 -17.24 1.77
CA THR A 134 16.23 -15.85 1.99
C THR A 134 16.43 -15.15 0.67
N GLY A 135 15.83 -13.97 0.54
CA GLY A 135 15.84 -13.18 -0.70
C GLY A 135 14.69 -13.46 -1.68
N ASP A 136 13.87 -14.48 -1.45
CA ASP A 136 12.67 -14.72 -2.26
C ASP A 136 11.66 -13.58 -2.12
N ARG A 137 11.12 -13.08 -3.25
CA ARG A 137 10.11 -12.01 -3.29
C ARG A 137 8.73 -12.59 -3.05
N ILE A 138 8.29 -12.60 -1.78
CA ILE A 138 7.02 -13.23 -1.37
C ILE A 138 5.84 -12.27 -1.33
N CYS A 139 6.10 -10.98 -1.21
CA CYS A 139 5.08 -9.93 -1.17
C CYS A 139 5.58 -8.64 -1.80
N GLN A 140 4.70 -7.66 -1.86
CA GLN A 140 4.95 -6.34 -2.40
C GLN A 140 4.19 -5.30 -1.60
N PHE A 141 4.64 -4.05 -1.61
CA PHE A 141 3.97 -2.96 -0.92
C PHE A 141 3.85 -1.71 -1.80
N ARG A 142 2.96 -0.85 -1.41
CA ARG A 142 2.90 0.56 -1.83
C ARG A 142 2.54 1.43 -0.65
N ILE A 143 2.88 2.71 -0.72
CA ILE A 143 2.38 3.70 0.24
C ILE A 143 1.13 4.37 -0.30
N VAL A 144 0.21 4.68 0.59
CA VAL A 144 -1.03 5.42 0.30
C VAL A 144 -1.19 6.54 1.33
N LYS A 145 -1.96 7.55 1.01
CA LYS A 145 -2.30 8.59 2.01
C LYS A 145 -3.09 7.95 3.15
N LYS A 146 -2.75 8.31 4.38
CA LYS A 146 -3.51 7.88 5.57
C LYS A 146 -4.95 8.40 5.49
N GLN A 147 -5.84 7.75 6.23
CA GLN A 147 -7.20 8.23 6.40
C GLN A 147 -7.17 9.68 6.95
N PRO A 148 -8.02 10.58 6.44
CA PRO A 148 -8.18 11.91 7.02
C PRO A 148 -8.67 11.80 8.46
N ASP A 149 -8.44 12.84 9.27
CA ASP A 149 -9.00 12.91 10.59
C ASP A 149 -10.53 12.96 10.46
N VAL A 150 -11.22 12.11 11.23
CA VAL A 150 -12.67 11.96 11.20
C VAL A 150 -13.24 12.10 12.61
N GLU A 151 -14.42 12.70 12.71
CA GLU A 151 -15.22 12.75 13.92
C GLU A 151 -16.47 11.89 13.71
N PHE A 152 -16.79 11.05 14.68
CA PHE A 152 -18.04 10.27 14.67
C PHE A 152 -19.11 11.03 15.44
N VAL A 153 -20.14 11.47 14.71
CA VAL A 153 -21.30 12.15 15.28
C VAL A 153 -22.47 11.16 15.27
N GLU A 154 -22.95 10.82 16.45
CA GLU A 154 -24.15 9.98 16.59
C GLU A 154 -25.40 10.78 16.17
N VAL A 155 -26.20 10.18 15.31
CA VAL A 155 -27.46 10.74 14.84
C VAL A 155 -28.55 9.68 14.90
N GLU A 156 -29.81 10.10 15.11
CA GLU A 156 -30.94 9.18 15.13
C GLU A 156 -31.30 8.66 13.72
N HIS A 157 -31.09 9.49 12.70
CA HIS A 157 -31.41 9.15 11.29
C HIS A 157 -30.28 9.61 10.35
N LEU A 158 -30.03 8.82 9.32
CA LEU A 158 -29.15 9.17 8.20
C LEU A 158 -30.00 9.68 7.03
N ASP A 159 -29.51 10.70 6.32
CA ASP A 159 -30.23 11.36 5.21
C ASP A 159 -30.23 10.53 3.90
N GLY A 160 -29.55 9.38 3.87
CA GLY A 160 -29.41 8.53 2.69
C GLY A 160 -30.62 7.64 2.46
N ILE A 161 -30.83 7.25 1.20
CA ILE A 161 -31.82 6.24 0.82
C ILE A 161 -31.22 4.84 1.04
N ASP A 162 -31.99 3.94 1.66
CA ASP A 162 -31.57 2.54 1.84
C ASP A 162 -31.36 1.87 0.49
N ARG A 163 -30.13 1.48 0.22
CA ARG A 163 -29.74 0.83 -1.04
C ARG A 163 -29.93 -0.68 -1.02
N GLY A 164 -29.95 -1.26 0.18
CA GLY A 164 -29.80 -2.70 0.38
C GLY A 164 -28.36 -3.20 0.15
N GLY A 165 -28.15 -4.49 0.30
CA GLY A 165 -26.84 -5.14 0.14
C GLY A 165 -26.97 -6.65 0.04
N PHE A 166 -25.83 -7.35 0.04
CA PHE A 166 -25.74 -8.81 0.08
C PHE A 166 -26.61 -9.54 -0.97
N GLY A 167 -26.66 -9.01 -2.19
CA GLY A 167 -27.46 -9.59 -3.29
C GLY A 167 -28.88 -9.06 -3.41
N SER A 168 -29.25 -7.98 -2.69
CA SER A 168 -30.56 -7.34 -2.80
C SER A 168 -30.94 -6.89 -4.21
N THR A 169 -29.95 -6.73 -5.12
CA THR A 169 -30.14 -6.40 -6.54
C THR A 169 -30.33 -7.63 -7.43
N GLY A 170 -30.42 -8.84 -6.84
CA GLY A 170 -30.59 -10.10 -7.55
C GLY A 170 -29.27 -10.74 -8.00
N VAL A 171 -29.37 -12.02 -8.40
CA VAL A 171 -28.21 -12.84 -8.82
C VAL A 171 -28.19 -13.02 -10.35
N LYS A 172 -29.22 -12.56 -11.07
CA LYS A 172 -29.36 -12.59 -12.54
C LYS A 172 -30.01 -11.29 -13.02
#